data_731d9d9514731b7bbcf025d7e343f97f
#
_entry.id   731d9d9514731b7bbcf025d7e343f97f
#
_cell.length_a   1.000
_cell.length_b   1.000
_cell.length_c   1.000
_cell.angle_alpha   90.00
_cell.angle_beta   90.00
_cell.angle_gamma   90.00
#
_symmetry.space_group_name_H-M   'P 1'
#
loop_
_entity.id
_entity.type
_entity.pdbx_description
1 polymer ?
#
loop_
_entity_poly.entity_id
_entity_poly.type
_entity_poly.pdbx_seq_one_letter_code
_entity_poly.pdbx_strand_id
1 'polypeptide(L)'
;GISTEIGFPVRIYAGRVGDVSIMASFTASFDRPDDGWGVGTQEGSMMKQLPKDIDIVWYSYVEDCFYRVKADLDYPKLLKLFREGYKDRARNLEAFPKGYGEETFRTFVVGLAPGGVVVVWIEGPMRQIEIGRFQAEKINLKQPEGLDGHERLIFSKEEHQRVLNDSIARHPHIREKPTPFGLWDDYRDIKYPWYPTFEFYKGAKIGDVF
;
A
#
# COMPACT_ATOMS: atom_id res chain seq x y z
N GLY A 1 -1.97 -2.64 -6.62
CA GLY A 1 -2.10 -3.37 -5.35
C GLY A 1 -2.68 -2.52 -4.23
N ILE A 2 -3.16 -3.17 -3.19
CA ILE A 2 -3.61 -2.52 -1.94
C ILE A 2 -2.58 -2.80 -0.86
N SER A 3 -2.25 -1.80 -0.06
CA SER A 3 -1.37 -1.89 1.11
C SER A 3 -2.11 -1.47 2.37
N THR A 4 -1.86 -2.15 3.46
CA THR A 4 -2.28 -1.74 4.79
C THR A 4 -1.13 -1.90 5.76
N GLU A 5 -1.20 -1.23 6.89
CA GLU A 5 -0.24 -1.45 7.96
C GLU A 5 -0.50 -2.79 8.66
N ILE A 6 0.55 -3.44 9.13
CA ILE A 6 0.48 -4.69 9.88
C ILE A 6 -0.45 -4.50 11.09
N GLY A 7 -1.37 -5.45 11.26
CA GLY A 7 -2.33 -5.42 12.36
C GLY A 7 -3.54 -4.49 12.17
N PHE A 8 -3.65 -3.79 11.05
CA PHE A 8 -4.78 -2.93 10.72
C PHE A 8 -5.53 -3.40 9.47
N PRO A 9 -6.23 -4.54 9.56
CA PRO A 9 -6.92 -5.11 8.41
C PRO A 9 -8.04 -4.20 7.90
N VAL A 10 -8.20 -4.18 6.58
CA VAL A 10 -9.31 -3.52 5.90
C VAL A 10 -9.98 -4.47 4.91
N ARG A 11 -11.22 -4.19 4.56
CA ARG A 11 -11.93 -4.91 3.50
C ARG A 11 -12.49 -3.94 2.48
N ILE A 12 -12.14 -4.16 1.23
CA ILE A 12 -12.65 -3.34 0.13
C ILE A 12 -14.11 -3.69 -0.12
N TYR A 13 -14.98 -2.69 -0.09
CA TYR A 13 -16.37 -2.82 -0.49
C TYR A 13 -16.52 -2.62 -1.99
N ALA A 14 -15.97 -1.54 -2.50
CA ALA A 14 -15.93 -1.22 -3.93
C ALA A 14 -14.75 -0.29 -4.19
N GLY A 15 -14.17 -0.35 -5.36
CA GLY A 15 -13.09 0.56 -5.68
C GLY A 15 -12.59 0.49 -7.10
N ARG A 16 -11.95 1.58 -7.52
CA ARG A 16 -11.22 1.65 -8.77
C ARG A 16 -10.03 2.60 -8.68
N VAL A 17 -9.05 2.34 -9.50
CA VAL A 17 -7.92 3.23 -9.78
C VAL A 17 -7.95 3.49 -11.29
N GLY A 18 -8.35 4.69 -11.72
CA GLY A 18 -8.64 4.98 -13.10
C GLY A 18 -9.75 4.07 -13.66
N ASP A 19 -9.46 3.33 -14.71
CA ASP A 19 -10.38 2.38 -15.39
C ASP A 19 -10.31 0.95 -14.81
N VAL A 20 -9.43 0.69 -13.84
CA VAL A 20 -9.24 -0.63 -13.23
C VAL A 20 -10.01 -0.75 -11.93
N SER A 21 -10.97 -1.68 -11.88
CA SER A 21 -11.68 -2.03 -10.65
C SER A 21 -10.80 -2.82 -9.70
N ILE A 22 -10.88 -2.48 -8.42
CA ILE A 22 -10.33 -3.28 -7.33
C ILE A 22 -11.36 -4.34 -6.97
N MET A 23 -10.89 -5.57 -6.73
CA MET A 23 -11.79 -6.68 -6.38
C MET A 23 -12.54 -6.36 -5.09
N ALA A 24 -13.86 -6.37 -5.16
CA ALA A 24 -14.72 -6.27 -3.99
C ALA A 24 -14.48 -7.46 -3.05
N SER A 25 -14.72 -7.26 -1.78
CA SER A 25 -14.53 -8.29 -0.73
C SER A 25 -13.09 -8.72 -0.48
N PHE A 26 -12.11 -8.09 -1.09
CA PHE A 26 -10.71 -8.34 -0.77
C PHE A 26 -10.40 -7.82 0.65
N THR A 27 -9.90 -8.72 1.50
CA THR A 27 -9.41 -8.36 2.84
C THR A 27 -7.90 -8.22 2.77
N ALA A 28 -7.41 -7.00 2.87
CA ALA A 28 -5.99 -6.76 3.04
C ALA A 28 -5.64 -6.90 4.52
N SER A 29 -4.87 -7.89 4.83
CA SER A 29 -4.18 -8.03 6.11
C SER A 29 -2.82 -8.65 5.84
N PHE A 30 -1.77 -8.04 6.33
CA PHE A 30 -0.42 -8.48 6.07
C PHE A 30 0.14 -9.20 7.29
N ASP A 31 0.73 -10.35 7.03
CA ASP A 31 1.20 -11.28 8.05
C ASP A 31 2.68 -11.65 7.88
N ARG A 32 3.29 -11.20 6.77
CA ARG A 32 4.68 -11.54 6.48
C ARG A 32 5.62 -10.45 7.00
N PRO A 33 6.82 -10.82 7.46
CA PRO A 33 7.81 -9.84 7.91
C PRO A 33 8.19 -8.79 6.85
N ASP A 34 8.05 -9.15 5.58
CA ASP A 34 8.36 -8.28 4.44
C ASP A 34 7.15 -7.46 3.99
N ASP A 35 5.96 -7.74 4.54
CA ASP A 35 4.77 -6.96 4.29
C ASP A 35 4.80 -5.73 5.20
N GLY A 36 4.53 -4.58 4.66
CA GLY A 36 4.54 -3.34 5.42
C GLY A 36 3.84 -2.22 4.68
N TRP A 37 3.79 -1.07 5.32
CA TRP A 37 3.23 0.13 4.73
C TRP A 37 3.94 0.49 3.42
N GLY A 38 3.16 0.57 2.34
CA GLY A 38 3.66 0.82 0.99
C GLY A 38 3.94 -0.45 0.18
N VAL A 39 3.98 -1.63 0.79
CA VAL A 39 4.07 -2.89 0.05
C VAL A 39 2.67 -3.34 -0.35
N GLY A 40 2.38 -3.38 -1.63
CA GLY A 40 1.06 -3.78 -2.14
C GLY A 40 0.96 -5.26 -2.45
N THR A 41 -0.18 -5.87 -2.12
CA THR A 41 -0.55 -7.14 -2.74
C THR A 41 -0.79 -6.91 -4.22
N GLN A 42 -0.19 -7.74 -5.06
CA GLN A 42 -0.44 -7.67 -6.50
C GLN A 42 -1.83 -8.23 -6.81
N GLU A 43 -2.76 -7.35 -7.09
CA GLU A 43 -3.97 -7.70 -7.82
C GLU A 43 -3.70 -7.44 -9.29
N GLY A 44 -3.73 -8.52 -10.07
CA GLY A 44 -3.23 -8.52 -11.43
C GLY A 44 -4.22 -8.02 -12.47
N SER A 45 -4.55 -6.76 -12.48
CA SER A 45 -5.22 -6.15 -13.63
C SER A 45 -4.27 -5.20 -14.33
N MET A 46 -4.09 -5.42 -15.64
CA MET A 46 -3.29 -4.50 -16.44
C MET A 46 -4.10 -3.24 -16.76
N MET A 47 -3.57 -2.09 -16.36
CA MET A 47 -4.11 -0.79 -16.76
C MET A 47 -3.80 -0.55 -18.23
N LYS A 48 -4.80 -0.12 -18.98
CA LYS A 48 -4.63 0.28 -20.39
C LYS A 48 -4.15 1.73 -20.51
N GLN A 49 -4.44 2.55 -19.49
CA GLN A 49 -4.10 3.97 -19.46
C GLN A 49 -3.64 4.34 -18.04
N LEU A 50 -2.83 5.38 -17.93
CA LEU A 50 -2.47 5.94 -16.63
C LEU A 50 -3.74 6.47 -15.94
N PRO A 51 -3.93 6.17 -14.65
CA PRO A 51 -5.11 6.57 -13.93
C PRO A 51 -5.13 8.09 -13.70
N LYS A 52 -6.32 8.67 -13.77
CA LYS A 52 -6.53 10.09 -13.48
C LYS A 52 -7.10 10.34 -12.10
N ASP A 53 -7.74 9.32 -11.54
CA ASP A 53 -8.45 9.41 -10.26
C ASP A 53 -8.48 8.08 -9.54
N ILE A 54 -8.90 8.13 -8.28
CA ILE A 54 -9.25 6.99 -7.46
C ILE A 54 -10.65 7.19 -6.88
N ASP A 55 -11.40 6.11 -6.69
CA ASP A 55 -12.65 6.09 -5.92
C ASP A 55 -12.73 4.74 -5.22
N ILE A 56 -12.53 4.73 -3.90
CA ILE A 56 -12.43 3.52 -3.10
C ILE A 56 -13.27 3.64 -1.85
N VAL A 57 -14.06 2.60 -1.58
CA VAL A 57 -14.84 2.43 -0.35
C VAL A 57 -14.33 1.17 0.36
N TRP A 58 -13.97 1.30 1.62
CA TRP A 58 -13.49 0.18 2.44
C TRP A 58 -14.01 0.24 3.86
N TYR A 59 -13.97 -0.88 4.52
CA TYR A 59 -14.25 -1.03 5.94
C TYR A 59 -12.95 -1.18 6.72
N SER A 60 -12.77 -0.37 7.76
CA SER A 60 -11.68 -0.48 8.72
C SER A 60 -12.15 -1.33 9.90
N TYR A 61 -11.58 -2.52 10.06
CA TYR A 61 -11.97 -3.42 11.14
C TYR A 61 -11.63 -2.88 12.53
N VAL A 62 -10.52 -2.16 12.63
CA VAL A 62 -10.04 -1.61 13.91
C VAL A 62 -10.90 -0.45 14.38
N GLU A 63 -11.44 0.32 13.45
CA GLU A 63 -12.21 1.52 13.74
C GLU A 63 -13.72 1.30 13.64
N ASP A 64 -14.14 0.09 13.22
CA ASP A 64 -15.55 -0.30 13.03
C ASP A 64 -16.34 0.72 12.19
N CYS A 65 -15.75 1.11 11.06
CA CYS A 65 -16.40 2.11 10.20
C CYS A 65 -16.01 1.95 8.72
N PHE A 66 -16.86 2.50 7.86
CA PHE A 66 -16.56 2.65 6.44
C PHE A 66 -15.90 3.99 6.16
N TYR A 67 -14.97 3.96 5.22
CA TYR A 67 -14.33 5.12 4.63
C TYR A 67 -14.58 5.17 3.13
N ARG A 68 -14.59 6.37 2.57
CA ARG A 68 -14.54 6.61 1.13
C ARG A 68 -13.51 7.67 0.81
N VAL A 69 -12.70 7.40 -0.18
CA VAL A 69 -11.87 8.38 -0.87
C VAL A 69 -12.33 8.50 -2.31
N LYS A 70 -12.49 9.74 -2.79
CA LYS A 70 -12.66 10.06 -4.21
C LYS A 70 -11.75 11.25 -4.49
N ALA A 71 -10.71 11.05 -5.31
CA ALA A 71 -9.70 12.07 -5.50
C ALA A 71 -9.08 11.97 -6.90
N ASP A 72 -8.70 13.12 -7.43
CA ASP A 72 -7.93 13.21 -8.67
C ASP A 72 -6.44 13.01 -8.38
N LEU A 73 -5.76 12.30 -9.27
CA LEU A 73 -4.32 12.12 -9.25
C LEU A 73 -3.64 13.22 -10.10
N ASP A 74 -2.41 13.57 -9.72
CA ASP A 74 -1.59 14.49 -10.52
C ASP A 74 -1.16 13.82 -11.84
N TYR A 75 -2.06 13.81 -12.80
CA TYR A 75 -1.84 13.16 -14.09
C TYR A 75 -0.63 13.72 -14.86
N PRO A 76 -0.37 15.05 -14.89
CA PRO A 76 0.85 15.60 -15.50
C PRO A 76 2.13 15.03 -14.85
N LYS A 77 2.19 14.96 -13.52
CA LYS A 77 3.32 14.37 -12.79
C LYS A 77 3.48 12.88 -13.13
N LEU A 78 2.38 12.12 -13.14
CA LEU A 78 2.39 10.71 -13.53
C LEU A 78 2.93 10.52 -14.93
N LEU A 79 2.41 11.27 -15.89
CA LEU A 79 2.82 11.17 -17.29
C LEU A 79 4.32 11.47 -17.46
N LYS A 80 4.82 12.48 -16.74
CA LYS A 80 6.24 12.81 -16.72
C LYS A 80 7.08 11.65 -16.18
N LEU A 81 6.73 11.12 -15.00
CA LEU A 81 7.48 10.02 -14.36
C LEU A 81 7.54 8.76 -15.21
N PHE A 82 6.42 8.39 -15.86
CA PHE A 82 6.38 7.23 -16.74
C PHE A 82 7.14 7.42 -18.05
N ARG A 83 7.21 8.64 -18.58
CA ARG A 83 7.99 8.97 -19.80
C ARG A 83 9.47 9.05 -19.54
N GLU A 84 9.87 9.65 -18.42
CA GLU A 84 11.29 9.84 -18.09
C GLU A 84 11.92 8.55 -17.57
N GLY A 85 11.15 7.70 -16.89
CA GLY A 85 11.69 6.52 -16.23
C GLY A 85 12.79 6.88 -15.22
N TYR A 86 13.68 5.95 -14.98
CA TYR A 86 14.85 6.14 -14.11
C TYR A 86 15.95 5.13 -14.41
N LYS A 87 17.16 5.47 -13.96
CA LYS A 87 18.29 4.51 -14.03
C LYS A 87 18.35 3.68 -12.76
N ASP A 88 18.47 2.38 -12.92
CA ASP A 88 18.66 1.46 -11.82
C ASP A 88 19.83 0.51 -12.11
N ARG A 89 20.34 -0.11 -11.03
CA ARG A 89 21.44 -1.07 -11.14
C ARG A 89 21.00 -2.27 -11.98
N ALA A 90 21.70 -2.51 -13.06
CA ALA A 90 21.39 -3.62 -13.93
C ALA A 90 21.72 -4.96 -13.25
N ARG A 91 20.76 -5.87 -13.24
CA ARG A 91 20.98 -7.24 -12.77
C ARG A 91 21.77 -8.10 -13.79
N ASN A 92 21.69 -7.74 -15.05
CA ASN A 92 22.41 -8.39 -16.14
C ASN A 92 23.51 -7.47 -16.65
N LEU A 93 24.73 -7.67 -16.15
CA LEU A 93 25.91 -6.89 -16.53
C LEU A 93 26.40 -7.18 -17.95
N GLU A 94 26.05 -8.32 -18.55
CA GLU A 94 26.40 -8.62 -19.96
C GLU A 94 25.59 -7.71 -20.89
N ALA A 95 24.29 -7.53 -20.61
CA ALA A 95 23.44 -6.63 -21.39
C ALA A 95 23.71 -5.15 -21.09
N PHE A 96 24.17 -4.84 -19.86
CA PHE A 96 24.42 -3.48 -19.38
C PHE A 96 25.81 -3.35 -18.75
N PRO A 97 26.88 -3.32 -19.55
CA PRO A 97 28.28 -3.31 -19.04
C PRO A 97 28.61 -2.14 -18.13
N LYS A 98 27.86 -1.04 -18.23
CA LYS A 98 28.02 0.13 -17.33
C LYS A 98 27.37 -0.07 -15.94
N GLY A 99 26.74 -1.21 -15.69
CA GLY A 99 26.10 -1.54 -14.43
C GLY A 99 24.75 -0.86 -14.16
N TYR A 100 24.21 -0.10 -15.12
CA TYR A 100 22.92 0.58 -15.00
C TYR A 100 22.07 0.36 -16.24
N GLY A 101 20.78 0.10 -16.02
CA GLY A 101 19.75 0.00 -17.04
C GLY A 101 18.69 1.09 -16.88
N GLU A 102 17.95 1.35 -17.94
CA GLU A 102 16.77 2.21 -17.88
C GLU A 102 15.56 1.38 -17.44
N GLU A 103 14.88 1.88 -16.43
CA GLU A 103 13.69 1.26 -15.84
C GLU A 103 12.52 2.24 -15.83
N THR A 104 11.31 1.69 -15.69
CA THR A 104 10.10 2.48 -15.52
C THR A 104 9.20 1.90 -14.44
N PHE A 105 8.22 2.67 -14.02
CA PHE A 105 7.21 2.24 -13.06
C PHE A 105 6.24 1.24 -13.71
N ARG A 106 5.71 0.30 -12.92
CA ARG A 106 4.88 -0.81 -13.40
C ARG A 106 3.62 -1.04 -12.58
N THR A 107 3.64 -0.60 -11.33
CA THR A 107 2.57 -0.92 -10.36
C THR A 107 2.09 0.35 -9.68
N PHE A 108 0.78 0.42 -9.45
CA PHE A 108 0.17 1.37 -8.52
C PHE A 108 -0.13 0.65 -7.21
N VAL A 109 0.27 1.26 -6.11
CA VAL A 109 -0.01 0.78 -4.76
C VAL A 109 -0.83 1.83 -4.04
N VAL A 110 -1.96 1.43 -3.46
CA VAL A 110 -2.81 2.30 -2.64
C VAL A 110 -2.74 1.82 -1.21
N GLY A 111 -2.20 2.64 -0.35
CA GLY A 111 -2.15 2.41 1.09
C GLY A 111 -3.41 2.95 1.75
N LEU A 112 -4.00 2.13 2.62
CA LEU A 112 -5.18 2.47 3.42
C LEU A 112 -4.83 2.30 4.89
N ALA A 113 -4.85 3.39 5.64
CA ALA A 113 -4.47 3.38 7.05
C ALA A 113 -5.57 3.92 7.96
N PRO A 114 -5.50 3.62 9.28
CA PRO A 114 -6.40 4.18 10.27
C PRO A 114 -6.51 5.70 10.21
N GLY A 115 -7.67 6.22 10.58
CA GLY A 115 -7.98 7.64 10.44
C GLY A 115 -8.41 8.04 9.04
N GLY A 116 -8.51 7.08 8.10
CA GLY A 116 -8.87 7.35 6.71
C GLY A 116 -7.72 7.93 5.87
N VAL A 117 -6.49 7.72 6.28
CA VAL A 117 -5.31 8.13 5.50
C VAL A 117 -5.18 7.25 4.28
N VAL A 118 -5.02 7.88 3.11
CA VAL A 118 -4.83 7.21 1.82
C VAL A 118 -3.58 7.73 1.16
N VAL A 119 -2.67 6.82 0.82
CA VAL A 119 -1.45 7.17 0.10
C VAL A 119 -1.37 6.36 -1.18
N VAL A 120 -1.02 7.02 -2.28
CA VAL A 120 -0.86 6.36 -3.58
C VAL A 120 0.60 6.45 -4.00
N TRP A 121 1.17 5.31 -4.30
CA TRP A 121 2.53 5.19 -4.83
C TRP A 121 2.50 4.60 -6.24
N ILE A 122 3.54 4.92 -6.98
CA ILE A 122 3.97 4.15 -8.15
C ILE A 122 5.24 3.40 -7.81
N GLU A 123 5.34 2.18 -8.29
CA GLU A 123 6.44 1.27 -7.99
C GLU A 123 7.05 0.70 -9.27
N GLY A 124 8.35 0.58 -9.28
CA GLY A 124 9.14 -0.13 -10.26
C GLY A 124 10.32 -0.81 -9.56
N PRO A 125 11.21 -1.48 -10.29
CA PRO A 125 12.37 -2.14 -9.73
C PRO A 125 13.15 -1.20 -8.80
N MET A 126 13.33 -1.61 -7.54
CA MET A 126 14.09 -0.88 -6.50
C MET A 126 13.69 0.58 -6.29
N ARG A 127 12.50 0.99 -6.75
CA ARG A 127 12.05 2.37 -6.63
C ARG A 127 10.54 2.48 -6.41
N GLN A 128 10.17 3.27 -5.41
CA GLN A 128 8.78 3.65 -5.13
C GLN A 128 8.70 5.17 -4.95
N ILE A 129 7.65 5.78 -5.47
CA ILE A 129 7.43 7.23 -5.38
C ILE A 129 5.98 7.49 -4.95
N GLU A 130 5.80 8.28 -3.91
CA GLU A 130 4.49 8.82 -3.53
C GLU A 130 4.02 9.83 -4.58
N ILE A 131 2.82 9.60 -5.12
CA ILE A 131 2.21 10.45 -6.14
C ILE A 131 0.96 11.17 -5.64
N GLY A 132 0.40 10.75 -4.52
CA GLY A 132 -0.75 11.40 -3.92
C GLY A 132 -0.97 10.94 -2.48
N ARG A 133 -1.50 11.85 -1.68
CA ARG A 133 -1.91 11.61 -0.30
C ARG A 133 -3.25 12.29 -0.08
N PHE A 134 -4.19 11.56 0.48
CA PHE A 134 -5.57 12.00 0.60
C PHE A 134 -6.13 11.63 1.96
N GLN A 135 -7.14 12.37 2.39
CA GLN A 135 -7.94 12.10 3.56
C GLN A 135 -9.31 11.59 3.12
N ALA A 136 -9.63 10.37 3.51
CA ALA A 136 -10.94 9.78 3.26
C ALA A 136 -11.97 10.27 4.27
N GLU A 137 -13.21 10.25 3.86
CA GLU A 137 -14.36 10.58 4.72
C GLU A 137 -14.95 9.32 5.32
N LYS A 138 -15.35 9.40 6.60
CA LYS A 138 -16.20 8.36 7.20
C LYS A 138 -17.57 8.43 6.59
N ILE A 139 -18.11 7.28 6.16
CA ILE A 139 -19.44 7.18 5.58
C ILE A 139 -20.30 6.19 6.35
N ASN A 140 -21.59 6.44 6.36
CA ASN A 140 -22.56 5.50 6.91
C ASN A 140 -23.14 4.65 5.78
N LEU A 141 -22.50 3.53 5.50
CA LEU A 141 -22.93 2.59 4.47
C LEU A 141 -23.88 1.55 5.11
N LYS A 142 -25.11 1.52 4.63
CA LYS A 142 -26.08 0.48 5.02
C LYS A 142 -25.94 -0.71 4.09
N GLN A 143 -26.18 -1.91 4.61
CA GLN A 143 -26.19 -3.12 3.81
C GLN A 143 -27.29 -3.01 2.75
N PRO A 144 -26.94 -3.08 1.45
CA PRO A 144 -27.93 -3.16 0.38
C PRO A 144 -28.71 -4.48 0.40
N GLU A 145 -29.91 -4.46 -0.14
CA GLU A 145 -30.65 -5.70 -0.39
C GLU A 145 -30.00 -6.50 -1.53
N GLY A 146 -30.08 -7.83 -1.45
CA GLY A 146 -29.65 -8.72 -2.53
C GLY A 146 -28.15 -8.97 -2.63
N LEU A 147 -27.34 -8.54 -1.66
CA LEU A 147 -25.92 -8.89 -1.62
C LEU A 147 -25.72 -10.40 -1.54
N ASP A 148 -24.72 -10.91 -2.25
CA ASP A 148 -24.31 -12.31 -2.15
C ASP A 148 -23.68 -12.66 -0.80
N GLY A 149 -23.37 -13.95 -0.58
CA GLY A 149 -22.82 -14.41 0.68
C GLY A 149 -21.48 -13.79 1.03
N HIS A 150 -20.62 -13.54 0.05
CA HIS A 150 -19.31 -12.94 0.26
C HIS A 150 -19.35 -11.44 0.52
N GLU A 151 -20.18 -10.72 -0.21
CA GLU A 151 -20.35 -9.29 -0.05
C GLU A 151 -21.01 -8.95 1.29
N ARG A 152 -21.92 -9.81 1.79
CA ARG A 152 -22.56 -9.65 3.10
C ARG A 152 -21.55 -9.68 4.26
N LEU A 153 -20.43 -10.37 4.11
CA LEU A 153 -19.45 -10.52 5.20
C LEU A 153 -18.90 -9.17 5.68
N ILE A 154 -18.86 -8.16 4.81
CA ILE A 154 -18.39 -6.82 5.21
C ILE A 154 -19.35 -6.14 6.21
N PHE A 155 -20.60 -6.61 6.33
CA PHE A 155 -21.59 -6.11 7.27
C PHE A 155 -21.84 -7.07 8.44
N SER A 156 -21.18 -8.23 8.46
CA SER A 156 -21.36 -9.24 9.52
C SER A 156 -20.50 -8.94 10.74
N LYS A 157 -21.14 -8.79 11.89
CA LYS A 157 -20.43 -8.57 13.15
C LYS A 157 -19.58 -9.76 13.55
N GLU A 158 -20.02 -10.98 13.25
CA GLU A 158 -19.30 -12.22 13.50
C GLU A 158 -18.00 -12.25 12.70
N GLU A 159 -18.07 -11.87 11.42
CA GLU A 159 -16.89 -11.77 10.55
C GLU A 159 -15.94 -10.66 11.02
N HIS A 160 -16.46 -9.51 11.42
CA HIS A 160 -15.64 -8.43 11.96
C HIS A 160 -14.85 -8.90 13.18
N GLN A 161 -15.54 -9.58 14.12
CA GLN A 161 -14.88 -10.12 15.32
C GLN A 161 -13.86 -11.20 14.98
N ARG A 162 -14.16 -12.06 14.01
CA ARG A 162 -13.23 -13.10 13.57
C ARG A 162 -11.95 -12.49 13.01
N VAL A 163 -12.05 -11.50 12.10
CA VAL A 163 -10.89 -10.83 11.48
C VAL A 163 -10.05 -10.10 12.53
N LEU A 164 -10.71 -9.40 13.48
CA LEU A 164 -10.00 -8.74 14.57
C LEU A 164 -9.28 -9.72 15.49
N ASN A 165 -9.92 -10.83 15.87
CA ASN A 165 -9.30 -11.85 16.70
C ASN A 165 -8.08 -12.48 16.01
N ASP A 166 -8.18 -12.77 14.72
CA ASP A 166 -7.06 -13.26 13.92
C ASP A 166 -5.90 -12.23 13.92
N SER A 167 -6.21 -10.96 13.72
CA SER A 167 -5.21 -9.89 13.73
C SER A 167 -4.54 -9.75 15.11
N ILE A 168 -5.32 -9.81 16.19
CA ILE A 168 -4.82 -9.76 17.57
C ILE A 168 -3.94 -10.97 17.88
N ALA A 169 -4.36 -12.17 17.47
CA ALA A 169 -3.61 -13.40 17.70
C ALA A 169 -2.23 -13.37 17.06
N ARG A 170 -2.13 -12.78 15.86
CA ARG A 170 -0.86 -12.65 15.11
C ARG A 170 0.01 -11.49 15.58
N HIS A 171 -0.62 -10.40 15.99
CA HIS A 171 0.06 -9.13 16.34
C HIS A 171 -0.42 -8.57 17.69
N PRO A 172 -0.30 -9.30 18.79
CA PRO A 172 -0.86 -8.90 20.09
C PRO A 172 -0.28 -7.57 20.57
N HIS A 173 1.02 -7.34 20.37
CA HIS A 173 1.72 -6.14 20.79
C HIS A 173 1.20 -4.83 20.12
N ILE A 174 0.61 -4.94 18.93
CA ILE A 174 0.05 -3.77 18.24
C ILE A 174 -1.19 -3.25 18.98
N ARG A 175 -1.93 -4.14 19.67
CA ARG A 175 -3.16 -3.80 20.39
C ARG A 175 -2.93 -3.38 21.84
N GLU A 176 -1.72 -3.54 22.35
CA GLU A 176 -1.34 -3.07 23.69
C GLU A 176 -1.30 -1.54 23.78
N LYS A 177 -1.23 -0.87 22.65
CA LYS A 177 -1.21 0.60 22.53
C LYS A 177 -2.41 1.11 21.76
N PRO A 178 -2.85 2.34 22.02
CA PRO A 178 -3.83 3.00 21.18
C PRO A 178 -3.39 3.06 19.71
N THR A 179 -4.37 3.05 18.80
CA THR A 179 -4.10 3.26 17.36
C THR A 179 -3.33 4.57 17.17
N PRO A 180 -2.14 4.53 16.54
CA PRO A 180 -1.29 5.71 16.42
C PRO A 180 -1.77 6.61 15.26
N PHE A 181 -2.94 7.24 15.43
CA PHE A 181 -3.45 8.19 14.46
C PHE A 181 -2.43 9.29 14.16
N GLY A 182 -2.32 9.67 12.88
CA GLY A 182 -1.36 10.66 12.40
C GLY A 182 0.02 10.08 12.03
N LEU A 183 0.39 8.90 12.55
CA LEU A 183 1.71 8.31 12.26
C LEU A 183 1.94 8.13 10.75
N TRP A 184 0.93 7.70 10.00
CA TRP A 184 1.04 7.47 8.57
C TRP A 184 1.13 8.75 7.74
N ASP A 185 0.67 9.88 8.28
CA ASP A 185 0.88 11.21 7.71
C ASP A 185 2.31 11.67 7.93
N ASP A 186 2.85 11.37 9.12
CA ASP A 186 4.19 11.78 9.51
C ASP A 186 5.30 10.99 8.79
N TYR A 187 5.04 9.76 8.35
CA TYR A 187 6.05 8.90 7.69
C TYR A 187 6.75 9.57 6.50
N ARG A 188 6.08 10.48 5.80
CA ARG A 188 6.68 11.25 4.71
C ARG A 188 7.79 12.18 5.19
N ASP A 189 7.61 12.78 6.36
CA ASP A 189 8.41 13.90 6.85
C ASP A 189 9.39 13.50 7.94
N ILE A 190 9.17 12.33 8.56
CA ILE A 190 10.07 11.79 9.58
C ILE A 190 11.36 11.31 8.92
N LYS A 191 12.48 11.89 9.36
CA LYS A 191 13.81 11.44 8.97
C LYS A 191 14.44 10.71 10.15
N TYR A 192 14.72 9.44 9.95
CA TYR A 192 15.47 8.66 10.93
C TYR A 192 16.96 8.75 10.61
N PRO A 193 17.78 9.45 11.43
CA PRO A 193 19.22 9.39 11.24
C PRO A 193 19.67 7.96 11.54
N TRP A 194 20.39 7.36 10.62
CA TRP A 194 21.01 6.07 10.84
C TRP A 194 22.48 6.16 10.50
N TYR A 195 23.29 5.49 11.32
CA TYR A 195 24.75 5.46 11.17
C TYR A 195 25.14 4.00 11.06
N PRO A 196 25.33 3.45 9.85
CA PRO A 196 25.71 2.06 9.69
C PRO A 196 27.13 1.85 10.25
N THR A 197 27.27 0.85 11.12
CA THR A 197 28.58 0.36 11.58
C THR A 197 28.84 -0.96 10.86
N PHE A 198 29.99 -1.04 10.19
CA PHE A 198 30.39 -2.25 9.50
C PHE A 198 31.55 -2.91 10.26
N GLU A 199 31.36 -4.16 10.65
CA GLU A 199 32.40 -4.99 11.21
C GLU A 199 32.90 -5.95 10.14
N PHE A 200 34.20 -5.96 9.90
CA PHE A 200 34.81 -6.82 8.90
C PHE A 200 35.66 -7.88 9.59
N TYR A 201 35.62 -9.11 9.10
CA TYR A 201 36.56 -10.13 9.51
C TYR A 201 37.97 -9.72 9.12
N LYS A 202 38.94 -10.10 9.97
CA LYS A 202 40.36 -9.77 9.73
C LYS A 202 40.79 -10.25 8.33
N GLY A 203 41.20 -9.31 7.48
CA GLY A 203 41.63 -9.58 6.09
C GLY A 203 40.53 -9.36 5.05
N ALA A 204 39.27 -9.08 5.43
CA ALA A 204 38.25 -8.67 4.47
C ALA A 204 38.55 -7.26 3.95
N LYS A 205 38.36 -7.06 2.65
CA LYS A 205 38.39 -5.74 2.03
C LYS A 205 36.99 -5.30 1.72
N ILE A 206 36.71 -4.00 1.82
CA ILE A 206 35.48 -3.42 1.29
C ILE A 206 35.54 -3.61 -0.23
N GLY A 207 34.86 -4.64 -0.72
CA GLY A 207 34.60 -4.77 -2.16
C GLY A 207 33.33 -4.00 -2.43
N ASP A 208 33.42 -2.98 -3.25
CA ASP A 208 32.37 -2.19 -3.86
C ASP A 208 31.00 -2.24 -3.15
N VAL A 209 30.88 -1.50 -2.06
CA VAL A 209 29.61 -1.16 -1.43
C VAL A 209 29.07 0.07 -2.13
N PHE A 210 28.50 -0.13 -3.33
CA PHE A 210 27.73 0.90 -4.03
C PHE A 210 26.58 0.26 -4.81
#